data_6dd1aee7e852a87d5fa648d4869a8832
#
_entry.id   6dd1aee7e852a87d5fa648d4869a8832
#
_cell.length_a   1.000
_cell.length_b   1.000
_cell.length_c   1.000
_cell.angle_alpha   90.00
_cell.angle_beta   90.00
_cell.angle_gamma   90.00
#
_symmetry.space_group_name_H-M   'P 1'
#
loop_
_entity.id
_entity.type
_entity.pdbx_description
1 polymer ?
#
loop_
_entity_poly.entity_id
_entity_poly.type
_entity_poly.pdbx_seq_one_letter_code
_entity_poly.pdbx_strand_id
1 'polypeptide(L)'
;MARTSQVKRSTKETEVEVNLNIDGQGESEIDSGIPFLDHMLSQLSRHGYFDIKLKAKGDIHIDYHHTVEDIGIVLGEAFAKALGDKKSICRFADTQAPLNEALAQTVIDISGRGYFVFNATLPKSKIGEFDVELVPEFFQAFAMNAGITLHMNCPYWENLHHIVEALFKSFARSLDIACSLDDRNSQVPSTKGKL
;
A
#
# COMPACT_ATOMS: atom_id res chain seq x y z
N MET A 1 -7.43 19.79 -9.52
CA MET A 1 -7.82 19.66 -8.10
C MET A 1 -7.08 18.44 -7.56
N ALA A 2 -6.58 18.50 -6.31
CA ALA A 2 -5.92 17.35 -5.69
C ALA A 2 -6.92 16.19 -5.50
N ARG A 3 -6.46 14.97 -5.77
CA ARG A 3 -7.27 13.75 -5.60
C ARG A 3 -7.16 13.28 -4.15
N THR A 4 -8.16 13.59 -3.37
CA THR A 4 -8.20 13.34 -1.92
C THR A 4 -9.35 12.44 -1.53
N SER A 5 -9.20 11.75 -0.40
CA SER A 5 -10.26 10.94 0.19
C SER A 5 -10.16 10.91 1.71
N GLN A 6 -11.29 10.62 2.34
CA GLN A 6 -11.37 10.25 3.75
C GLN A 6 -12.20 8.98 3.87
N VAL A 7 -11.67 8.01 4.62
CA VAL A 7 -12.33 6.74 4.91
C VAL A 7 -12.20 6.44 6.41
N LYS A 8 -13.28 6.00 7.00
CA LYS A 8 -13.33 5.52 8.38
C LYS A 8 -14.04 4.18 8.42
N ARG A 9 -13.45 3.22 9.12
CA ARG A 9 -14.00 1.89 9.38
C ARG A 9 -13.98 1.63 10.88
N SER A 10 -15.07 1.11 11.41
CA SER A 10 -15.17 0.72 12.81
C SER A 10 -15.84 -0.65 12.90
N THR A 11 -15.19 -1.57 13.58
CA THR A 11 -15.66 -2.90 13.89
C THR A 11 -15.78 -3.08 15.41
N LYS A 12 -15.94 -4.32 15.88
CA LYS A 12 -15.83 -4.61 17.32
C LYS A 12 -14.37 -4.74 17.77
N GLU A 13 -13.44 -4.91 16.82
CA GLU A 13 -12.05 -5.22 17.06
C GLU A 13 -11.15 -4.02 16.80
N THR A 14 -11.51 -3.18 15.81
CA THR A 14 -10.68 -2.07 15.35
C THR A 14 -11.48 -0.81 15.06
N GLU A 15 -10.83 0.34 15.14
CA GLU A 15 -11.27 1.63 14.60
C GLU A 15 -10.11 2.21 13.80
N VAL A 16 -10.32 2.43 12.48
CA VAL A 16 -9.30 2.96 11.58
C VAL A 16 -9.85 4.15 10.82
N GLU A 17 -9.11 5.25 10.79
CA GLU A 17 -9.42 6.46 10.01
C GLU A 17 -8.21 6.86 9.19
N VAL A 18 -8.45 7.12 7.89
CA VAL A 18 -7.44 7.56 6.93
C VAL A 18 -7.91 8.80 6.20
N ASN A 19 -7.07 9.82 6.15
CA ASN A 19 -7.17 10.95 5.22
C ASN A 19 -5.99 10.84 4.25
N LEU A 20 -6.28 10.80 2.96
CA LEU A 20 -5.31 10.56 1.91
C LEU A 20 -5.36 11.67 0.86
N ASN A 21 -4.19 12.14 0.42
CA ASN A 21 -3.99 12.93 -0.79
C ASN A 21 -2.97 12.21 -1.68
N ILE A 22 -3.40 11.71 -2.84
CA ILE A 22 -2.51 11.00 -3.76
C ILE A 22 -1.67 11.95 -4.64
N ASP A 23 -1.96 13.23 -4.65
CA ASP A 23 -1.21 14.30 -5.31
C ASP A 23 -0.41 15.13 -4.28
N GLY A 24 0.15 14.47 -3.26
CA GLY A 24 0.79 15.07 -2.10
C GLY A 24 2.27 15.38 -2.26
N GLN A 25 2.94 15.55 -1.11
CA GLN A 25 4.37 15.85 -0.98
C GLN A 25 5.12 14.77 -0.18
N GLY A 26 4.43 13.70 0.23
CA GLY A 26 4.96 12.64 1.08
C GLY A 26 4.99 13.02 2.56
N GLU A 27 4.02 13.80 3.01
CA GLU A 27 3.82 14.13 4.42
C GLU A 27 3.01 13.04 5.12
N SER A 28 3.43 12.65 6.32
CA SER A 28 2.74 11.59 7.08
C SER A 28 2.53 11.94 8.54
N GLU A 29 1.32 11.62 9.03
CA GLU A 29 0.96 11.59 10.45
C GLU A 29 0.31 10.23 10.71
N ILE A 30 1.08 9.28 11.21
CA ILE A 30 0.67 7.88 11.30
C ILE A 30 0.77 7.41 12.75
N ASP A 31 -0.33 6.85 13.26
CA ASP A 31 -0.46 6.28 14.59
C ASP A 31 -1.33 5.02 14.50
N SER A 32 -0.71 3.87 14.25
CA SER A 32 -1.38 2.57 14.22
C SER A 32 -1.33 1.84 15.57
N GLY A 33 -0.51 2.30 16.51
CA GLY A 33 -0.16 1.58 17.72
C GLY A 33 0.86 0.46 17.50
N ILE A 34 1.37 0.28 16.27
CA ILE A 34 2.34 -0.76 15.88
C ILE A 34 3.58 -0.07 15.27
N PRO A 35 4.66 0.16 16.05
CA PRO A 35 5.76 1.03 15.64
C PRO A 35 6.43 0.65 14.32
N PHE A 36 6.59 -0.66 14.06
CA PHE A 36 7.19 -1.11 12.80
C PHE A 36 6.28 -0.84 11.60
N LEU A 37 4.96 -1.02 11.74
CA LEU A 37 4.00 -0.69 10.69
C LEU A 37 3.96 0.81 10.42
N ASP A 38 4.02 1.65 11.49
CA ASP A 38 4.08 3.12 11.34
C ASP A 38 5.29 3.54 10.51
N HIS A 39 6.45 2.90 10.75
CA HIS A 39 7.65 3.12 9.96
C HIS A 39 7.45 2.70 8.49
N MET A 40 6.84 1.54 8.23
CA MET A 40 6.57 1.07 6.86
C MET A 40 5.57 1.96 6.12
N LEU A 41 4.52 2.41 6.78
CA LEU A 41 3.55 3.35 6.18
C LEU A 41 4.15 4.73 5.92
N SER A 42 5.11 5.16 6.75
CA SER A 42 5.90 6.37 6.49
C SER A 42 6.78 6.23 5.23
N GLN A 43 7.32 5.02 4.95
CA GLN A 43 8.00 4.74 3.68
C GLN A 43 7.02 4.81 2.49
N LEU A 44 5.80 4.28 2.65
CA LEU A 44 4.75 4.38 1.63
C LEU A 44 4.43 5.84 1.30
N SER A 45 4.20 6.66 2.31
CA SER A 45 3.97 8.10 2.15
C SER A 45 5.15 8.77 1.46
N ARG A 46 6.36 8.63 2.00
CA ARG A 46 7.54 9.36 1.56
C ARG A 46 7.96 9.03 0.13
N HIS A 47 7.98 7.75 -0.23
CA HIS A 47 8.46 7.27 -1.53
C HIS A 47 7.40 7.27 -2.63
N GLY A 48 6.10 7.35 -2.24
CA GLY A 48 4.98 7.52 -3.16
C GLY A 48 4.49 8.96 -3.25
N TYR A 49 5.11 9.90 -2.51
CA TYR A 49 4.66 11.31 -2.42
C TYR A 49 3.21 11.48 -1.98
N PHE A 50 2.65 10.49 -1.31
CA PHE A 50 1.29 10.54 -0.77
C PHE A 50 1.28 11.26 0.57
N ASP A 51 0.34 12.21 0.77
CA ASP A 51 0.12 12.71 2.12
C ASP A 51 -0.88 11.79 2.83
N ILE A 52 -0.45 11.19 3.94
CA ILE A 52 -1.22 10.20 4.68
C ILE A 52 -1.36 10.61 6.13
N LYS A 53 -2.59 10.87 6.56
CA LYS A 53 -2.93 10.94 7.98
C LYS A 53 -3.74 9.71 8.35
N LEU A 54 -3.17 8.86 9.20
CA LEU A 54 -3.75 7.59 9.63
C LEU A 54 -3.77 7.51 11.14
N LYS A 55 -4.92 7.15 11.69
CA LYS A 55 -5.07 6.78 13.08
C LYS A 55 -5.80 5.46 13.19
N ALA A 56 -5.25 4.52 13.93
CA ALA A 56 -5.89 3.25 14.22
C ALA A 56 -5.87 2.94 15.71
N LYS A 57 -6.89 2.23 16.15
CA LYS A 57 -6.97 1.62 17.47
C LYS A 57 -7.54 0.23 17.29
N GLY A 58 -6.79 -0.80 17.65
CA GLY A 58 -7.23 -2.19 17.55
C GLY A 58 -6.97 -2.96 18.84
N ASP A 59 -7.35 -4.22 18.81
CA ASP A 59 -7.19 -5.19 19.88
C ASP A 59 -5.77 -5.81 19.93
N ILE A 60 -4.76 -4.95 19.81
CA ILE A 60 -3.32 -5.29 19.75
C ILE A 60 -2.81 -6.11 20.95
N HIS A 61 -3.62 -6.23 22.00
CA HIS A 61 -3.33 -7.11 23.15
C HIS A 61 -3.56 -8.60 22.84
N ILE A 62 -4.29 -8.90 21.74
CA ILE A 62 -4.45 -10.27 21.20
C ILE A 62 -3.25 -10.56 20.30
N ASP A 63 -3.18 -9.87 19.18
CA ASP A 63 -2.07 -9.78 18.24
C ASP A 63 -2.26 -8.58 17.31
N TYR A 64 -1.46 -8.46 16.26
CA TYR A 64 -1.55 -7.32 15.33
C TYR A 64 -2.39 -7.60 14.08
N HIS A 65 -2.91 -8.83 13.89
CA HIS A 65 -3.53 -9.27 12.64
C HIS A 65 -4.71 -8.38 12.23
N HIS A 66 -5.73 -8.25 13.10
CA HIS A 66 -6.93 -7.47 12.80
C HIS A 66 -6.61 -6.00 12.48
N THR A 67 -5.65 -5.41 13.22
CA THR A 67 -5.26 -4.01 13.02
C THR A 67 -4.53 -3.82 11.69
N VAL A 68 -3.60 -4.71 11.35
CA VAL A 68 -2.84 -4.64 10.09
C VAL A 68 -3.74 -4.86 8.88
N GLU A 69 -4.63 -5.86 8.93
CA GLU A 69 -5.59 -6.13 7.87
C GLU A 69 -6.55 -4.96 7.66
N ASP A 70 -7.18 -4.45 8.72
CA ASP A 70 -8.13 -3.34 8.62
C ASP A 70 -7.46 -2.03 8.16
N ILE A 71 -6.20 -1.78 8.50
CA ILE A 71 -5.42 -0.67 7.93
C ILE A 71 -5.23 -0.87 6.42
N GLY A 72 -4.88 -2.07 5.97
CA GLY A 72 -4.78 -2.42 4.55
C GLY A 72 -6.10 -2.19 3.81
N ILE A 73 -7.23 -2.63 4.38
CA ILE A 73 -8.58 -2.42 3.84
C ILE A 73 -8.86 -0.92 3.67
N VAL A 74 -8.73 -0.13 4.75
CA VAL A 74 -9.09 1.29 4.76
C VAL A 74 -8.19 2.12 3.85
N LEU A 75 -6.89 1.83 3.80
CA LEU A 75 -5.98 2.46 2.84
C LEU A 75 -6.34 2.10 1.40
N GLY A 76 -6.64 0.83 1.12
CA GLY A 76 -7.07 0.39 -0.21
C GLY A 76 -8.34 1.12 -0.66
N GLU A 77 -9.37 1.19 0.19
CA GLU A 77 -10.61 1.95 -0.07
C GLU A 77 -10.33 3.45 -0.27
N ALA A 78 -9.42 4.04 0.51
CA ALA A 78 -9.03 5.44 0.38
C ALA A 78 -8.38 5.70 -0.99
N PHE A 79 -7.47 4.84 -1.44
CA PHE A 79 -6.88 4.94 -2.77
C PHE A 79 -7.91 4.78 -3.88
N ALA A 80 -8.79 3.77 -3.82
CA ALA A 80 -9.87 3.58 -4.78
C ALA A 80 -10.76 4.82 -4.89
N LYS A 81 -11.11 5.43 -3.76
CA LYS A 81 -11.95 6.63 -3.68
C LYS A 81 -11.23 7.87 -4.23
N ALA A 82 -9.94 8.06 -3.92
CA ALA A 82 -9.16 9.19 -4.41
C ALA A 82 -8.92 9.11 -5.92
N LEU A 83 -8.71 7.91 -6.48
CA LEU A 83 -8.55 7.68 -7.92
C LEU A 83 -9.82 8.01 -8.74
N GLY A 84 -10.99 7.97 -8.12
CA GLY A 84 -12.26 8.31 -8.77
C GLY A 84 -12.53 7.49 -10.03
N ASP A 85 -12.77 8.16 -11.15
CA ASP A 85 -13.11 7.53 -12.44
C ASP A 85 -11.90 6.96 -13.21
N LYS A 86 -10.71 7.09 -12.67
CA LYS A 86 -9.45 6.56 -13.23
C LYS A 86 -9.13 7.06 -14.64
N LYS A 87 -9.63 8.24 -15.02
CA LYS A 87 -9.26 8.87 -16.29
C LYS A 87 -7.83 9.38 -16.24
N SER A 88 -7.18 9.32 -17.37
CA SER A 88 -5.83 9.85 -17.60
C SER A 88 -4.73 9.25 -16.72
N ILE A 89 -4.98 8.22 -15.91
CA ILE A 89 -3.91 7.61 -15.11
C ILE A 89 -2.98 6.78 -16.00
N CYS A 90 -1.71 6.62 -15.59
CA CYS A 90 -0.77 5.70 -16.23
C CYS A 90 -1.23 4.25 -16.15
N ARG A 91 -1.93 3.87 -15.07
CA ARG A 91 -2.53 2.58 -14.81
C ARG A 91 -1.54 1.47 -14.48
N PHE A 92 -0.49 1.29 -15.28
CA PHE A 92 0.53 0.24 -15.11
C PHE A 92 1.83 0.85 -14.62
N ALA A 93 2.48 0.18 -13.69
CA ALA A 93 3.84 0.50 -13.29
C ALA A 93 4.57 -0.73 -12.76
N ASP A 94 5.88 -0.72 -12.94
CA ASP A 94 6.79 -1.64 -12.27
C ASP A 94 8.00 -0.89 -11.74
N THR A 95 8.44 -1.24 -10.54
CA THR A 95 9.64 -0.68 -9.94
C THR A 95 10.42 -1.72 -9.14
N GLN A 96 11.68 -1.44 -8.96
CA GLN A 96 12.55 -2.19 -8.08
C GLN A 96 13.12 -1.24 -7.03
N ALA A 97 13.26 -1.74 -5.81
CA ALA A 97 13.90 -1.01 -4.72
C ALA A 97 14.94 -1.90 -4.03
N PRO A 98 16.21 -1.53 -4.05
CA PRO A 98 17.22 -2.17 -3.23
C PRO A 98 17.27 -1.52 -1.84
N LEU A 99 17.61 -2.30 -0.84
CA LEU A 99 18.10 -1.81 0.44
C LEU A 99 19.24 -2.72 0.88
N ASN A 100 20.49 -2.20 0.77
CA ASN A 100 21.70 -2.98 0.94
C ASN A 100 21.69 -4.28 0.10
N GLU A 101 21.63 -5.45 0.75
CA GLU A 101 21.63 -6.79 0.15
C GLU A 101 20.24 -7.31 -0.25
N ALA A 102 19.19 -6.55 0.04
CA ALA A 102 17.82 -6.95 -0.29
C ALA A 102 17.33 -6.28 -1.58
N LEU A 103 16.59 -7.00 -2.39
CA LEU A 103 15.92 -6.48 -3.58
C LEU A 103 14.45 -6.85 -3.59
N ALA A 104 13.57 -5.85 -3.68
CA ALA A 104 12.15 -6.02 -3.91
C ALA A 104 11.75 -5.53 -5.31
N GLN A 105 10.80 -6.22 -5.93
CA GLN A 105 10.20 -5.87 -7.22
C GLN A 105 8.69 -5.84 -7.07
N THR A 106 8.07 -4.78 -7.57
CA THR A 106 6.61 -4.61 -7.52
C THR A 106 6.08 -4.25 -8.90
N VAL A 107 4.99 -4.92 -9.31
CA VAL A 107 4.25 -4.64 -10.56
C VAL A 107 2.79 -4.40 -10.22
N ILE A 108 2.22 -3.31 -10.75
CA ILE A 108 0.84 -2.88 -10.49
C ILE A 108 0.07 -2.70 -11.80
N ASP A 109 -1.18 -3.18 -11.82
CA ASP A 109 -2.23 -2.77 -12.75
C ASP A 109 -3.43 -2.25 -11.96
N ILE A 110 -3.78 -0.97 -12.11
CA ILE A 110 -5.01 -0.39 -11.55
C ILE A 110 -6.19 -0.86 -12.40
N SER A 111 -6.51 -2.16 -12.26
CA SER A 111 -7.44 -2.89 -13.13
C SER A 111 -8.91 -2.75 -12.74
N GLY A 112 -9.22 -2.18 -11.58
CA GLY A 112 -10.56 -2.22 -10.99
C GLY A 112 -10.92 -3.57 -10.35
N ARG A 113 -10.00 -4.54 -10.33
CA ARG A 113 -10.17 -5.88 -9.73
C ARG A 113 -9.00 -6.19 -8.82
N GLY A 114 -9.30 -6.46 -7.56
CA GLY A 114 -8.29 -6.88 -6.60
C GLY A 114 -7.72 -8.26 -6.97
N TYR A 115 -6.40 -8.35 -7.03
CA TYR A 115 -5.67 -9.61 -7.14
C TYR A 115 -4.26 -9.43 -6.58
N PHE A 116 -3.79 -10.41 -5.80
CA PHE A 116 -2.49 -10.32 -5.16
C PHE A 116 -1.65 -11.57 -5.41
N VAL A 117 -0.39 -11.37 -5.79
CA VAL A 117 0.63 -12.41 -5.91
C VAL A 117 1.84 -12.00 -5.09
N PHE A 118 2.18 -12.81 -4.11
CA PHE A 118 3.35 -12.62 -3.28
C PHE A 118 4.35 -13.76 -3.50
N ASN A 119 5.37 -13.49 -4.27
CA ASN A 119 6.43 -14.45 -4.60
C ASN A 119 7.69 -14.09 -3.78
N ALA A 120 7.58 -14.27 -2.46
CA ALA A 120 8.67 -14.10 -1.52
C ALA A 120 8.55 -15.15 -0.42
N THR A 121 9.63 -15.86 -0.16
CA THR A 121 9.69 -16.79 0.97
C THR A 121 10.26 -16.04 2.16
N LEU A 122 9.38 -15.53 3.01
CA LEU A 122 9.75 -14.92 4.28
C LEU A 122 9.57 -15.95 5.40
N PRO A 123 10.51 -16.06 6.36
CA PRO A 123 10.39 -16.98 7.46
C PRO A 123 9.31 -16.51 8.44
N LYS A 124 8.71 -17.44 9.17
CA LYS A 124 7.88 -17.14 10.33
C LYS A 124 8.77 -16.60 11.46
N SER A 125 8.86 -15.29 11.54
CA SER A 125 9.74 -14.56 12.45
C SER A 125 9.18 -13.19 12.78
N LYS A 126 9.86 -12.46 13.65
CA LYS A 126 9.47 -11.10 14.06
C LYS A 126 10.55 -10.08 13.74
N ILE A 127 10.11 -8.84 13.52
CA ILE A 127 10.94 -7.63 13.52
C ILE A 127 10.47 -6.79 14.71
N GLY A 128 11.24 -6.78 15.79
CA GLY A 128 10.73 -6.32 17.08
C GLY A 128 9.54 -7.18 17.51
N GLU A 129 8.39 -6.58 17.77
CA GLU A 129 7.16 -7.32 18.09
C GLU A 129 6.27 -7.61 16.88
N PHE A 130 6.65 -7.15 15.67
CA PHE A 130 5.85 -7.30 14.45
C PHE A 130 6.10 -8.66 13.78
N ASP A 131 5.06 -9.45 13.60
CA ASP A 131 5.11 -10.72 12.89
C ASP A 131 5.24 -10.50 11.38
N VAL A 132 6.27 -11.07 10.74
CA VAL A 132 6.56 -10.87 9.31
C VAL A 132 5.46 -11.46 8.43
N GLU A 133 4.69 -12.44 8.92
CA GLU A 133 3.53 -13.01 8.23
C GLU A 133 2.43 -11.96 7.95
N LEU A 134 2.42 -10.85 8.68
CA LEU A 134 1.47 -9.75 8.48
C LEU A 134 1.79 -8.87 7.26
N VAL A 135 2.98 -8.98 6.71
CA VAL A 135 3.37 -8.20 5.50
C VAL A 135 2.50 -8.59 4.30
N PRO A 136 2.38 -9.87 3.90
CA PRO A 136 1.47 -10.25 2.81
C PRO A 136 0.00 -9.97 3.15
N GLU A 137 -0.44 -10.08 4.41
CA GLU A 137 -1.82 -9.75 4.81
C GLU A 137 -2.16 -8.27 4.53
N PHE A 138 -1.26 -7.35 4.92
CA PHE A 138 -1.43 -5.93 4.60
C PHE A 138 -1.57 -5.67 3.10
N PHE A 139 -0.66 -6.23 2.28
CA PHE A 139 -0.68 -5.99 0.83
C PHE A 139 -1.87 -6.66 0.14
N GLN A 140 -2.30 -7.84 0.62
CA GLN A 140 -3.50 -8.50 0.13
C GLN A 140 -4.74 -7.66 0.42
N ALA A 141 -4.92 -7.23 1.67
CA ALA A 141 -6.04 -6.39 2.08
C ALA A 141 -6.08 -5.09 1.27
N PHE A 142 -4.93 -4.43 1.09
CA PHE A 142 -4.81 -3.24 0.26
C PHE A 142 -5.21 -3.51 -1.19
N ALA A 143 -4.61 -4.51 -1.84
CA ALA A 143 -4.83 -4.80 -3.26
C ALA A 143 -6.30 -5.11 -3.57
N MET A 144 -6.94 -5.90 -2.71
CA MET A 144 -8.34 -6.28 -2.85
C MET A 144 -9.27 -5.06 -2.76
N ASN A 145 -9.02 -4.15 -1.82
CA ASN A 145 -9.88 -3.00 -1.56
C ASN A 145 -9.56 -1.78 -2.43
N ALA A 146 -8.32 -1.63 -2.90
CA ALA A 146 -7.95 -0.66 -3.92
C ALA A 146 -8.41 -1.06 -5.34
N GLY A 147 -8.79 -2.32 -5.55
CA GLY A 147 -9.14 -2.85 -6.87
C GLY A 147 -7.94 -2.89 -7.81
N ILE A 148 -6.77 -3.26 -7.31
CA ILE A 148 -5.54 -3.37 -8.10
C ILE A 148 -5.08 -4.82 -8.23
N THR A 149 -4.46 -5.16 -9.35
CA THR A 149 -3.64 -6.36 -9.48
C THR A 149 -2.22 -6.01 -9.04
N LEU A 150 -1.74 -6.67 -7.99
CA LEU A 150 -0.44 -6.42 -7.37
C LEU A 150 0.40 -7.68 -7.38
N HIS A 151 1.57 -7.63 -7.98
CA HIS A 151 2.57 -8.69 -7.92
C HIS A 151 3.83 -8.17 -7.21
N MET A 152 4.31 -8.92 -6.23
CA MET A 152 5.51 -8.59 -5.46
C MET A 152 6.48 -9.77 -5.43
N ASN A 153 7.75 -9.52 -5.76
CA ASN A 153 8.81 -10.51 -5.78
C ASN A 153 10.00 -10.05 -4.94
N CYS A 154 10.63 -10.99 -4.25
CA CYS A 154 11.89 -10.79 -3.53
C CYS A 154 12.93 -11.78 -4.08
N PRO A 155 13.75 -11.40 -5.08
CA PRO A 155 14.72 -12.30 -5.69
C PRO A 155 15.80 -12.79 -4.73
N TYR A 156 16.25 -11.91 -3.83
CA TYR A 156 17.25 -12.20 -2.80
C TYR A 156 17.21 -11.19 -1.66
N TRP A 157 17.60 -11.61 -0.48
CA TRP A 157 17.71 -10.80 0.74
C TRP A 157 18.41 -11.62 1.85
N GLU A 158 18.91 -10.95 2.88
CA GLU A 158 19.48 -11.57 4.09
C GLU A 158 18.84 -11.02 5.36
N ASN A 159 18.58 -9.70 5.42
CA ASN A 159 17.99 -9.04 6.57
C ASN A 159 16.48 -8.81 6.36
N LEU A 160 15.67 -9.30 7.31
CA LEU A 160 14.21 -9.20 7.25
C LEU A 160 13.69 -7.76 7.25
N HIS A 161 14.29 -6.87 8.03
CA HIS A 161 13.91 -5.46 8.02
C HIS A 161 14.14 -4.84 6.64
N HIS A 162 15.32 -5.11 6.05
CA HIS A 162 15.68 -4.56 4.75
C HIS A 162 14.72 -5.02 3.65
N ILE A 163 14.37 -6.30 3.61
CA ILE A 163 13.47 -6.76 2.54
C ILE A 163 12.04 -6.23 2.73
N VAL A 164 11.52 -6.17 3.96
CA VAL A 164 10.17 -5.61 4.20
C VAL A 164 10.14 -4.13 3.82
N GLU A 165 11.14 -3.35 4.23
CA GLU A 165 11.22 -1.93 3.86
C GLU A 165 11.41 -1.75 2.34
N ALA A 166 12.20 -2.59 1.67
CA ALA A 166 12.34 -2.57 0.22
C ALA A 166 11.01 -2.88 -0.50
N LEU A 167 10.19 -3.80 0.03
CA LEU A 167 8.83 -4.07 -0.47
C LEU A 167 7.95 -2.84 -0.40
N PHE A 168 7.90 -2.15 0.75
CA PHE A 168 7.11 -0.92 0.89
C PHE A 168 7.61 0.20 -0.03
N LYS A 169 8.93 0.35 -0.21
CA LYS A 169 9.52 1.35 -1.12
C LYS A 169 9.21 1.06 -2.60
N SER A 170 9.37 -0.20 -3.03
CA SER A 170 9.03 -0.57 -4.42
C SER A 170 7.54 -0.41 -4.68
N PHE A 171 6.70 -0.82 -3.73
CA PHE A 171 5.25 -0.64 -3.79
C PHE A 171 4.85 0.83 -3.89
N ALA A 172 5.38 1.69 -3.01
CA ALA A 172 5.11 3.12 -2.99
C ALA A 172 5.41 3.77 -4.34
N ARG A 173 6.60 3.50 -4.91
CA ARG A 173 7.04 4.04 -6.19
C ARG A 173 6.21 3.52 -7.36
N SER A 174 5.87 2.22 -7.37
CA SER A 174 4.99 1.66 -8.41
C SER A 174 3.59 2.26 -8.34
N LEU A 175 3.07 2.44 -7.13
CA LEU A 175 1.73 3.01 -6.93
C LEU A 175 1.68 4.48 -7.36
N ASP A 176 2.68 5.29 -7.03
CA ASP A 176 2.82 6.67 -7.48
C ASP A 176 2.81 6.77 -9.01
N ILE A 177 3.67 6.00 -9.69
CA ILE A 177 3.72 6.00 -11.16
C ILE A 177 2.39 5.54 -11.77
N ALA A 178 1.77 4.47 -11.24
CA ALA A 178 0.50 3.97 -11.75
C ALA A 178 -0.66 4.96 -11.58
N CYS A 179 -0.64 5.74 -10.48
CA CYS A 179 -1.60 6.80 -10.18
C CYS A 179 -1.35 8.10 -10.93
N SER A 180 -0.13 8.34 -11.42
CA SER A 180 0.26 9.56 -12.12
C SER A 180 -0.59 9.80 -13.36
N LEU A 181 -0.84 11.07 -13.68
CA LEU A 181 -1.60 11.45 -14.87
C LEU A 181 -0.72 11.41 -16.12
N ASP A 182 -1.23 10.83 -17.19
CA ASP A 182 -0.60 10.80 -18.51
C ASP A 182 -1.32 11.80 -19.44
N ASP A 183 -0.69 12.92 -19.72
CA ASP A 183 -1.23 14.01 -20.56
C ASP A 183 -1.54 13.56 -22.00
N ARG A 184 -1.03 12.42 -22.44
CA ARG A 184 -1.31 11.86 -23.77
C ARG A 184 -2.67 11.18 -23.85
N ASN A 185 -3.33 10.91 -22.72
CA ASN A 185 -4.59 10.18 -22.65
C ASN A 185 -5.58 10.92 -21.75
N SER A 186 -6.72 11.34 -22.31
CA SER A 186 -7.80 12.00 -21.57
C SER A 186 -8.94 11.03 -21.16
N GLN A 187 -8.82 9.76 -21.49
CA GLN A 187 -9.85 8.75 -21.25
C GLN A 187 -9.39 7.73 -20.20
N VAL A 188 -10.30 6.82 -19.83
CA VAL A 188 -9.93 5.65 -19.04
C VAL A 188 -8.99 4.79 -19.87
N PRO A 189 -7.79 4.41 -19.36
CA PRO A 189 -6.78 3.64 -20.11
C PRO A 189 -7.17 2.16 -20.24
N SER A 190 -8.28 1.92 -20.93
CA SER A 190 -8.84 0.58 -21.13
C SER A 190 -9.57 0.51 -22.48
N THR A 191 -9.31 -0.53 -23.27
CA THR A 191 -10.06 -0.82 -24.51
C THR A 191 -11.55 -1.08 -24.28
N LYS A 192 -11.94 -1.37 -23.03
CA LYS A 192 -13.34 -1.55 -22.62
C LYS A 192 -14.02 -0.23 -22.24
N GLY A 193 -13.27 0.89 -22.15
CA GLY A 193 -13.77 2.18 -21.73
C GLY A 193 -14.10 2.30 -20.22
N LYS A 194 -13.77 1.28 -19.44
CA LYS A 194 -13.95 1.25 -17.96
C LYS A 194 -12.91 0.36 -17.27
N LEU A 195 -12.67 0.61 -15.99
CA LEU A 195 -11.87 -0.17 -15.05
C LEU A 195 -12.67 -0.45 -13.77
#